data_864bc0d1eb87c79dcb421d37e539bf38
#
_entry.id   864bc0d1eb87c79dcb421d37e539bf38
#
_cell.length_a   1.000
_cell.length_b   1.000
_cell.length_c   1.000
_cell.angle_alpha   90.00
_cell.angle_beta   90.00
_cell.angle_gamma   90.00
#
_symmetry.space_group_name_H-M   'P 1'
#
loop_
_entity.id
_entity.type
_entity.pdbx_description
1 polymer ?
#
loop_
_entity_poly.entity_id
_entity_poly.type
_entity_poly.pdbx_seq_one_letter_code
_entity_poly.pdbx_strand_id
1 'polypeptide(L)'
;MALVTTTEMFKKAYDGGYAIGAFNVNNMEIVQGITEAAGELKSPVILQVSKGARNHTYLVKLVEAAVIENPDIPIALHLDHGDSFELCKSCVDGGFTSVMIDASSKSFEENIALTKKVVEYAHDHGVVVEAELGTLAGVEDEVAVEHGKESYTHPEEVEEFVSRTGCDSLAIAIGTSHGAYKFTAAQCTRNEKGVLVPPPLRFDVLEEVSKRLPGFPIVLHGSSSVPQEFVKMVN
;
A
#
# COMPACT_ATOMS: atom_id res chain seq x y z
N MET A 1 -0.45 -23.63 3.80
CA MET A 1 -0.62 -23.04 2.44
C MET A 1 0.69 -22.40 1.99
N ALA A 2 0.84 -22.06 0.71
CA ALA A 2 1.92 -21.19 0.24
C ALA A 2 1.48 -19.72 0.39
N LEU A 3 2.43 -18.79 0.27
CA LEU A 3 2.13 -17.37 0.06
C LEU A 3 1.18 -17.20 -1.13
N VAL A 4 0.28 -16.23 -1.06
CA VAL A 4 -0.68 -15.92 -2.11
C VAL A 4 -0.44 -14.54 -2.70
N THR A 5 -0.90 -14.30 -3.93
CA THR A 5 -0.99 -12.94 -4.48
C THR A 5 -2.18 -12.20 -3.88
N THR A 6 -2.23 -10.89 -4.05
CA THR A 6 -3.35 -10.07 -3.55
C THR A 6 -4.60 -10.16 -4.40
N THR A 7 -4.55 -10.72 -5.61
CA THR A 7 -5.66 -10.73 -6.59
C THR A 7 -6.99 -11.24 -6.00
N GLU A 8 -6.99 -12.49 -5.50
CA GLU A 8 -8.20 -13.08 -4.92
C GLU A 8 -8.58 -12.44 -3.58
N MET A 9 -7.60 -11.95 -2.83
CA MET A 9 -7.83 -11.24 -1.58
C MET A 9 -8.59 -9.94 -1.84
N PHE A 10 -8.12 -9.12 -2.78
CA PHE A 10 -8.75 -7.83 -3.15
C PHE A 10 -10.13 -8.03 -3.76
N LYS A 11 -10.30 -9.03 -4.63
CA LYS A 11 -11.61 -9.36 -5.18
C LYS A 11 -12.63 -9.66 -4.09
N LYS A 12 -12.29 -10.52 -3.13
CA LYS A 12 -13.17 -10.87 -2.00
C LYS A 12 -13.44 -9.67 -1.10
N ALA A 13 -12.44 -8.82 -0.87
CA ALA A 13 -12.59 -7.61 -0.08
C ALA A 13 -13.56 -6.63 -0.74
N TYR A 14 -13.42 -6.40 -2.04
CA TYR A 14 -14.32 -5.55 -2.81
C TYR A 14 -15.77 -6.07 -2.80
N ASP A 15 -15.96 -7.36 -3.12
CA ASP A 15 -17.27 -7.99 -3.14
C ASP A 15 -17.92 -8.01 -1.74
N GLY A 16 -17.11 -8.10 -0.70
CA GLY A 16 -17.53 -8.17 0.72
C GLY A 16 -17.66 -6.80 1.41
N GLY A 17 -17.22 -5.71 0.78
CA GLY A 17 -17.25 -4.36 1.36
C GLY A 17 -16.35 -4.23 2.59
N TYR A 18 -15.12 -4.75 2.54
CA TYR A 18 -14.11 -4.60 3.60
C TYR A 18 -12.73 -4.31 3.02
N ALA A 19 -11.84 -3.73 3.84
CA ALA A 19 -10.46 -3.51 3.49
C ALA A 19 -9.54 -4.61 4.08
N ILE A 20 -8.39 -4.83 3.45
CA ILE A 20 -7.35 -5.74 3.94
C ILE A 20 -6.23 -4.91 4.55
N GLY A 21 -5.83 -5.27 5.77
CA GLY A 21 -4.68 -4.65 6.43
C GLY A 21 -3.36 -5.06 5.80
N ALA A 22 -2.52 -4.06 5.51
CA ALA A 22 -1.15 -4.22 5.08
C ALA A 22 -0.21 -3.64 6.15
N PHE A 23 0.69 -4.46 6.68
CA PHE A 23 1.47 -4.11 7.87
C PHE A 23 2.96 -4.30 7.62
N ASN A 24 3.74 -3.26 7.91
CA ASN A 24 5.19 -3.32 7.84
C ASN A 24 5.77 -4.23 8.93
N VAL A 25 6.66 -5.12 8.54
CA VAL A 25 7.32 -6.08 9.43
C VAL A 25 8.84 -5.91 9.39
N ASN A 26 9.45 -5.80 10.57
CA ASN A 26 10.87 -5.57 10.73
C ASN A 26 11.57 -6.61 11.63
N ASN A 27 10.81 -7.40 12.38
CA ASN A 27 11.33 -8.42 13.28
C ASN A 27 10.29 -9.54 13.50
N MET A 28 10.71 -10.57 14.23
CA MET A 28 9.90 -11.76 14.51
C MET A 28 8.66 -11.43 15.35
N GLU A 29 8.80 -10.61 16.37
CA GLU A 29 7.73 -10.27 17.31
C GLU A 29 6.56 -9.56 16.62
N ILE A 30 6.89 -8.67 15.67
CA ILE A 30 5.88 -7.99 14.85
C ILE A 30 5.18 -8.99 13.92
N VAL A 31 5.92 -9.87 13.25
CA VAL A 31 5.32 -10.91 12.39
C VAL A 31 4.38 -11.79 13.20
N GLN A 32 4.81 -12.27 14.37
CA GLN A 32 3.98 -13.12 15.24
C GLN A 32 2.71 -12.40 15.70
N GLY A 33 2.83 -11.18 16.25
CA GLY A 33 1.67 -10.44 16.75
C GLY A 33 0.64 -10.15 15.66
N ILE A 34 1.07 -9.81 14.44
CA ILE A 34 0.17 -9.57 13.30
C ILE A 34 -0.52 -10.88 12.87
N THR A 35 0.24 -11.96 12.72
CA THR A 35 -0.31 -13.23 12.23
C THR A 35 -1.19 -13.94 13.27
N GLU A 36 -0.89 -13.82 14.57
CA GLU A 36 -1.77 -14.26 15.66
C GLU A 36 -3.12 -13.53 15.61
N ALA A 37 -3.11 -12.20 15.54
CA ALA A 37 -4.34 -11.40 15.42
C ALA A 37 -5.12 -11.74 14.14
N ALA A 38 -4.44 -11.89 13.01
CA ALA A 38 -5.07 -12.29 11.74
C ALA A 38 -5.70 -13.69 11.84
N GLY A 39 -5.04 -14.65 12.52
CA GLY A 39 -5.53 -15.99 12.77
C GLY A 39 -6.77 -16.00 13.66
N GLU A 40 -6.76 -15.26 14.76
CA GLU A 40 -7.92 -15.12 15.66
C GLU A 40 -9.14 -14.53 14.93
N LEU A 41 -8.93 -13.54 14.08
CA LEU A 41 -9.98 -12.87 13.32
C LEU A 41 -10.34 -13.59 12.01
N LYS A 42 -9.59 -14.63 11.62
CA LYS A 42 -9.68 -15.31 10.32
C LYS A 42 -9.60 -14.33 9.15
N SER A 43 -8.74 -13.31 9.29
CA SER A 43 -8.58 -12.22 8.35
C SER A 43 -7.40 -12.49 7.40
N PRO A 44 -7.54 -12.28 6.09
CA PRO A 44 -6.38 -12.20 5.20
C PRO A 44 -5.50 -11.03 5.61
N VAL A 45 -4.20 -11.13 5.34
CA VAL A 45 -3.23 -10.08 5.71
C VAL A 45 -2.13 -9.95 4.66
N ILE A 46 -1.65 -8.71 4.48
CA ILE A 46 -0.48 -8.39 3.68
C ILE A 46 0.66 -8.03 4.66
N LEU A 47 1.76 -8.78 4.60
CA LEU A 47 2.97 -8.46 5.34
C LEU A 47 3.92 -7.68 4.42
N GLN A 48 4.18 -6.43 4.77
CA GLN A 48 4.96 -5.50 3.98
C GLN A 48 6.41 -5.47 4.45
N VAL A 49 7.33 -5.47 3.50
CA VAL A 49 8.77 -5.32 3.75
C VAL A 49 9.26 -4.14 2.95
N SER A 50 9.70 -3.10 3.63
CA SER A 50 10.30 -1.93 3.01
C SER A 50 11.69 -2.22 2.42
N LYS A 51 12.20 -1.31 1.58
CA LYS A 51 13.52 -1.40 0.97
C LYS A 51 14.63 -1.66 2.00
N GLY A 52 14.62 -0.95 3.13
CA GLY A 52 15.59 -1.14 4.21
C GLY A 52 15.50 -2.53 4.84
N ALA A 53 14.32 -2.99 5.18
CA ALA A 53 14.07 -4.28 5.80
C ALA A 53 14.33 -5.45 4.84
N ARG A 54 14.14 -5.29 3.54
CA ARG A 54 14.35 -6.30 2.50
C ARG A 54 15.77 -6.84 2.44
N ASN A 55 16.76 -6.06 2.81
CA ASN A 55 18.17 -6.49 2.82
C ASN A 55 18.43 -7.65 3.80
N HIS A 56 17.45 -8.00 4.61
CA HIS A 56 17.53 -9.09 5.57
C HIS A 56 16.77 -10.33 5.08
N THR A 57 17.47 -11.25 4.44
CA THR A 57 16.92 -12.55 3.96
C THR A 57 16.11 -13.29 5.04
N TYR A 58 16.46 -13.11 6.32
CA TYR A 58 15.72 -13.75 7.41
C TYR A 58 14.27 -13.27 7.53
N LEU A 59 13.92 -12.03 7.15
CA LEU A 59 12.54 -11.56 7.19
C LEU A 59 11.63 -12.35 6.23
N VAL A 60 12.11 -12.64 5.01
CA VAL A 60 11.40 -13.52 4.08
C VAL A 60 11.17 -14.89 4.71
N LYS A 61 12.17 -15.44 5.39
CA LYS A 61 12.06 -16.75 6.06
C LYS A 61 11.14 -16.71 7.27
N LEU A 62 11.06 -15.60 7.99
CA LEU A 62 10.08 -15.43 9.08
C LEU A 62 8.65 -15.41 8.54
N VAL A 63 8.39 -14.71 7.42
CA VAL A 63 7.09 -14.72 6.77
C VAL A 63 6.74 -16.12 6.24
N GLU A 64 7.68 -16.84 5.63
CA GLU A 64 7.47 -18.23 5.22
C GLU A 64 7.09 -19.13 6.42
N ALA A 65 7.76 -18.97 7.56
CA ALA A 65 7.43 -19.68 8.79
C ALA A 65 6.03 -19.33 9.29
N ALA A 66 5.67 -18.05 9.30
CA ALA A 66 4.35 -17.58 9.70
C ALA A 66 3.22 -18.18 8.83
N VAL A 67 3.46 -18.36 7.53
CA VAL A 67 2.52 -19.03 6.61
C VAL A 67 2.33 -20.49 6.97
N ILE A 68 3.39 -21.18 7.38
CA ILE A 68 3.33 -22.60 7.80
C ILE A 68 2.50 -22.74 9.08
N GLU A 69 2.67 -21.84 10.04
CA GLU A 69 1.95 -21.87 11.33
C GLU A 69 0.49 -21.41 11.20
N ASN A 70 0.16 -20.62 10.17
CA ASN A 70 -1.17 -20.07 9.94
C ASN A 70 -1.78 -20.55 8.59
N PRO A 71 -2.02 -21.87 8.42
CA PRO A 71 -2.41 -22.42 7.13
C PRO A 71 -3.83 -21.99 6.68
N ASP A 72 -4.65 -21.47 7.58
CA ASP A 72 -6.05 -21.15 7.34
C ASP A 72 -6.29 -19.70 6.90
N ILE A 73 -5.26 -18.84 6.95
CA ILE A 73 -5.38 -17.44 6.51
C ILE A 73 -4.52 -17.18 5.27
N PRO A 74 -5.04 -16.44 4.28
CA PRO A 74 -4.24 -15.98 3.16
C PRO A 74 -3.24 -14.92 3.61
N ILE A 75 -1.95 -15.12 3.29
CA ILE A 75 -0.87 -14.17 3.58
C ILE A 75 -0.16 -13.84 2.27
N ALA A 76 -0.05 -12.55 1.93
CA ALA A 76 0.79 -12.04 0.86
C ALA A 76 2.05 -11.41 1.43
N LEU A 77 3.19 -11.65 0.77
CA LEU A 77 4.45 -10.96 1.05
C LEU A 77 4.64 -9.87 0.01
N HIS A 78 4.72 -8.63 0.45
CA HIS A 78 4.69 -7.43 -0.38
C HIS A 78 5.95 -6.57 -0.17
N LEU A 79 6.55 -6.11 -1.28
CA LEU A 79 7.54 -5.03 -1.24
C LEU A 79 6.82 -3.70 -1.15
N ASP A 80 7.10 -2.94 -0.10
CA ASP A 80 6.58 -1.61 0.14
C ASP A 80 7.55 -0.54 -0.36
N HIS A 81 7.06 0.42 -1.16
CA HIS A 81 7.81 1.51 -1.78
C HIS A 81 9.12 1.11 -2.48
N GLY A 82 9.04 0.24 -3.48
CA GLY A 82 10.17 -0.05 -4.36
C GLY A 82 10.52 1.16 -5.24
N ASP A 83 11.77 1.60 -5.21
CA ASP A 83 12.24 2.82 -5.91
C ASP A 83 12.84 2.56 -7.30
N SER A 84 12.99 1.31 -7.68
CA SER A 84 13.68 0.91 -8.90
C SER A 84 13.22 -0.44 -9.44
N PHE A 85 13.37 -0.63 -10.74
CA PHE A 85 13.14 -1.92 -11.38
C PHE A 85 13.99 -3.04 -10.76
N GLU A 86 15.25 -2.77 -10.49
CA GLU A 86 16.23 -3.71 -9.95
C GLU A 86 15.81 -4.22 -8.57
N LEU A 87 15.27 -3.34 -7.73
CA LEU A 87 14.74 -3.71 -6.42
C LEU A 87 13.50 -4.58 -6.55
N CYS A 88 12.51 -4.16 -7.35
CA CYS A 88 11.28 -4.94 -7.59
C CYS A 88 11.63 -6.33 -8.16
N LYS A 89 12.49 -6.37 -9.21
CA LYS A 89 12.99 -7.61 -9.78
C LYS A 89 13.62 -8.54 -8.73
N SER A 90 14.47 -7.99 -7.89
CA SER A 90 15.15 -8.76 -6.85
C SER A 90 14.20 -9.29 -5.77
N CYS A 91 13.08 -8.61 -5.50
CA CYS A 91 12.03 -9.10 -4.60
C CYS A 91 11.21 -10.20 -5.28
N VAL A 92 10.84 -10.04 -6.54
CA VAL A 92 10.19 -11.09 -7.34
C VAL A 92 11.03 -12.37 -7.35
N ASP A 93 12.32 -12.27 -7.67
CA ASP A 93 13.27 -13.39 -7.65
C ASP A 93 13.44 -13.97 -6.24
N GLY A 94 13.23 -13.17 -5.21
CA GLY A 94 13.31 -13.53 -3.80
C GLY A 94 12.07 -14.18 -3.21
N GLY A 95 11.02 -14.40 -4.01
CA GLY A 95 9.79 -15.10 -3.58
C GLY A 95 8.68 -14.21 -3.03
N PHE A 96 8.75 -12.90 -3.28
CA PHE A 96 7.62 -12.00 -3.00
C PHE A 96 6.46 -12.32 -3.93
N THR A 97 5.25 -12.20 -3.41
CA THR A 97 4.02 -12.45 -4.19
C THR A 97 3.33 -11.18 -4.66
N SER A 98 3.80 -10.03 -4.16
CA SER A 98 3.37 -8.70 -4.53
C SER A 98 4.53 -7.72 -4.41
N VAL A 99 4.64 -6.76 -5.32
CA VAL A 99 5.65 -5.68 -5.25
C VAL A 99 5.01 -4.35 -5.57
N MET A 100 5.40 -3.30 -4.86
CA MET A 100 5.06 -1.93 -5.23
C MET A 100 6.23 -1.26 -5.92
N ILE A 101 5.94 -0.57 -7.02
CA ILE A 101 6.85 0.40 -7.64
C ILE A 101 6.34 1.81 -7.39
N ASP A 102 7.08 2.56 -6.61
CA ASP A 102 6.80 3.97 -6.36
C ASP A 102 7.65 4.85 -7.28
N ALA A 103 7.02 5.34 -8.34
CA ALA A 103 7.57 6.32 -9.25
C ALA A 103 6.76 7.63 -9.25
N SER A 104 6.00 7.88 -8.19
CA SER A 104 5.12 9.05 -8.03
C SER A 104 5.87 10.40 -8.07
N SER A 105 7.14 10.39 -7.71
CA SER A 105 8.02 11.58 -7.78
C SER A 105 8.51 11.93 -9.19
N LYS A 106 8.24 11.06 -10.18
CA LYS A 106 8.64 11.27 -11.59
C LYS A 106 7.51 11.93 -12.37
N SER A 107 7.79 12.29 -13.63
CA SER A 107 6.74 12.71 -14.55
C SER A 107 5.77 11.55 -14.84
N PHE A 108 4.53 11.86 -15.24
CA PHE A 108 3.50 10.87 -15.55
C PHE A 108 3.99 9.82 -16.56
N GLU A 109 4.66 10.24 -17.63
CA GLU A 109 5.20 9.35 -18.66
C GLU A 109 6.34 8.46 -18.14
N GLU A 110 7.23 9.00 -17.31
CA GLU A 110 8.30 8.22 -16.68
C GLU A 110 7.76 7.23 -15.66
N ASN A 111 6.73 7.60 -14.90
CA ASN A 111 6.03 6.72 -13.97
C ASN A 111 5.41 5.54 -14.75
N ILE A 112 4.66 5.83 -15.82
CA ILE A 112 4.09 4.78 -16.68
C ILE A 112 5.18 3.86 -17.23
N ALA A 113 6.26 4.41 -17.77
CA ALA A 113 7.31 3.61 -18.39
C ALA A 113 8.00 2.67 -17.39
N LEU A 114 8.29 3.17 -16.17
CA LEU A 114 8.92 2.37 -15.13
C LEU A 114 7.96 1.33 -14.55
N THR A 115 6.73 1.73 -14.25
CA THR A 115 5.69 0.82 -13.73
C THR A 115 5.43 -0.32 -14.73
N LYS A 116 5.24 -0.01 -16.01
CA LYS A 116 5.04 -1.02 -17.06
C LYS A 116 6.18 -2.02 -17.12
N LYS A 117 7.42 -1.55 -17.05
CA LYS A 117 8.60 -2.43 -17.05
C LYS A 117 8.60 -3.40 -15.87
N VAL A 118 8.18 -2.94 -14.68
CA VAL A 118 8.04 -3.79 -13.49
C VAL A 118 6.89 -4.79 -13.67
N VAL A 119 5.74 -4.34 -14.16
CA VAL A 119 4.56 -5.18 -14.41
C VAL A 119 4.90 -6.32 -15.37
N GLU A 120 5.51 -6.03 -16.51
CA GLU A 120 5.91 -7.04 -17.49
C GLU A 120 6.79 -8.13 -16.84
N TYR A 121 7.78 -7.73 -16.06
CA TYR A 121 8.65 -8.69 -15.37
C TYR A 121 7.93 -9.49 -14.28
N ALA A 122 7.16 -8.81 -13.43
CA ALA A 122 6.48 -9.43 -12.30
C ALA A 122 5.40 -10.42 -12.76
N HIS A 123 4.60 -10.05 -13.76
CA HIS A 123 3.56 -10.91 -14.32
C HIS A 123 4.13 -12.19 -14.97
N ASP A 124 5.28 -12.11 -15.64
CA ASP A 124 5.98 -13.29 -16.17
C ASP A 124 6.38 -14.29 -15.06
N HIS A 125 6.45 -13.83 -13.81
CA HIS A 125 6.78 -14.64 -12.63
C HIS A 125 5.56 -14.92 -11.72
N GLY A 126 4.35 -14.52 -12.13
CA GLY A 126 3.12 -14.73 -11.35
C GLY A 126 3.01 -13.84 -10.11
N VAL A 127 3.69 -12.69 -10.10
CA VAL A 127 3.69 -11.70 -9.03
C VAL A 127 2.87 -10.49 -9.44
N VAL A 128 2.06 -9.94 -8.54
CA VAL A 128 1.24 -8.77 -8.78
C VAL A 128 1.97 -7.47 -8.45
N VAL A 129 1.54 -6.37 -9.08
CA VAL A 129 2.21 -5.07 -8.97
C VAL A 129 1.25 -3.99 -8.49
N GLU A 130 1.63 -3.30 -7.43
CA GLU A 130 1.05 -2.04 -6.99
C GLU A 130 1.84 -0.88 -7.59
N ALA A 131 1.14 0.19 -7.96
CA ALA A 131 1.75 1.44 -8.42
C ALA A 131 1.16 2.63 -7.66
N GLU A 132 1.74 3.82 -7.81
CA GLU A 132 1.29 5.03 -7.10
C GLU A 132 1.11 6.22 -8.05
N LEU A 133 0.00 6.94 -7.85
CA LEU A 133 -0.27 8.25 -8.43
C LEU A 133 -0.56 9.29 -7.35
N GLY A 134 0.07 10.45 -7.48
CA GLY A 134 0.15 11.46 -6.43
C GLY A 134 1.29 11.15 -5.46
N THR A 135 1.61 12.06 -4.57
CA THR A 135 2.68 11.91 -3.58
C THR A 135 2.15 12.20 -2.19
N LEU A 136 2.41 11.30 -1.25
CA LEU A 136 2.05 11.48 0.15
C LEU A 136 3.16 12.23 0.90
N ALA A 137 2.76 13.13 1.81
CA ALA A 137 3.71 13.76 2.73
C ALA A 137 4.13 12.79 3.86
N GLY A 138 5.24 13.11 4.52
CA GLY A 138 5.72 12.41 5.71
C GLY A 138 6.99 11.61 5.47
N VAL A 139 7.35 10.81 6.45
CA VAL A 139 8.55 9.98 6.43
C VAL A 139 8.15 8.55 6.77
N GLU A 140 8.45 7.63 5.87
CA GLU A 140 8.35 6.20 6.10
C GLU A 140 9.65 5.54 5.63
N ASP A 141 10.38 4.98 6.57
CA ASP A 141 11.72 4.41 6.36
C ASP A 141 12.65 5.37 5.59
N GLU A 142 12.92 5.08 4.32
CA GLU A 142 13.82 5.88 3.47
C GLU A 142 13.07 6.88 2.56
N VAL A 143 11.73 6.84 2.55
CA VAL A 143 10.89 7.77 1.78
C VAL A 143 10.56 8.99 2.64
N ALA A 144 10.93 10.17 2.18
CA ALA A 144 10.66 11.42 2.87
C ALA A 144 10.13 12.47 1.88
N VAL A 145 8.90 12.89 2.08
CA VAL A 145 8.28 14.00 1.36
C VAL A 145 7.96 15.12 2.34
N GLU A 146 8.55 16.30 2.13
CA GLU A 146 8.30 17.47 2.96
C GLU A 146 6.84 17.91 2.83
N HIS A 147 6.20 18.24 3.95
CA HIS A 147 4.85 18.82 3.94
C HIS A 147 4.79 20.07 3.06
N GLY A 148 3.79 20.11 2.18
CA GLY A 148 3.60 21.14 1.17
C GLY A 148 4.23 20.82 -0.19
N LYS A 149 4.86 19.66 -0.33
CA LYS A 149 5.32 19.10 -1.61
C LYS A 149 4.52 17.88 -2.05
N GLU A 150 3.56 17.46 -1.22
CA GLU A 150 2.59 16.42 -1.58
C GLU A 150 1.69 16.88 -2.72
N SER A 151 1.33 15.98 -3.60
CA SER A 151 0.33 16.19 -4.64
C SER A 151 -0.77 15.16 -4.56
N TYR A 152 -2.01 15.64 -4.54
CA TYR A 152 -3.16 14.73 -4.62
C TYR A 152 -3.19 14.00 -5.97
N THR A 153 -3.74 12.80 -5.97
CA THR A 153 -4.01 12.07 -7.21
C THR A 153 -5.00 12.87 -8.08
N HIS A 154 -4.72 12.94 -9.37
CA HIS A 154 -5.59 13.50 -10.38
C HIS A 154 -6.51 12.41 -10.93
N PRO A 155 -7.82 12.39 -10.58
CA PRO A 155 -8.70 11.29 -10.98
C PRO A 155 -8.80 11.08 -12.50
N GLU A 156 -8.60 12.13 -13.28
CA GLU A 156 -8.60 12.08 -14.76
C GLU A 156 -7.46 11.27 -15.37
N GLU A 157 -6.39 11.01 -14.63
CA GLU A 157 -5.21 10.30 -15.09
C GLU A 157 -5.26 8.79 -14.81
N VAL A 158 -6.12 8.34 -13.88
CA VAL A 158 -6.05 6.96 -13.36
C VAL A 158 -6.42 5.91 -14.40
N GLU A 159 -7.40 6.17 -15.26
CA GLU A 159 -7.83 5.23 -16.31
C GLU A 159 -6.71 5.01 -17.34
N GLU A 160 -6.08 6.11 -17.79
CA GLU A 160 -4.96 6.05 -18.71
C GLU A 160 -3.76 5.32 -18.07
N PHE A 161 -3.43 5.68 -16.82
CA PHE A 161 -2.32 5.08 -16.09
C PHE A 161 -2.48 3.57 -15.95
N VAL A 162 -3.60 3.10 -15.41
CA VAL A 162 -3.88 1.66 -15.22
C VAL A 162 -3.88 0.92 -16.57
N SER A 163 -4.53 1.49 -17.60
CA SER A 163 -4.59 0.88 -18.93
C SER A 163 -3.21 0.75 -19.58
N ARG A 164 -2.33 1.74 -19.40
CA ARG A 164 -0.99 1.75 -20.03
C ARG A 164 0.05 0.95 -19.26
N THR A 165 -0.09 0.86 -17.95
CA THR A 165 0.86 0.14 -17.09
C THR A 165 0.48 -1.33 -16.93
N GLY A 166 -0.82 -1.63 -16.77
CA GLY A 166 -1.32 -2.95 -16.45
C GLY A 166 -1.08 -3.35 -14.98
N CYS A 167 -0.88 -2.38 -14.06
CA CYS A 167 -0.75 -2.66 -12.62
C CYS A 167 -2.01 -3.30 -12.05
N ASP A 168 -1.89 -4.02 -10.93
CA ASP A 168 -2.96 -4.81 -10.30
C ASP A 168 -3.67 -4.05 -9.19
N SER A 169 -3.05 -3.02 -8.64
CA SER A 169 -3.60 -2.10 -7.64
C SER A 169 -2.96 -0.73 -7.76
N LEU A 170 -3.65 0.30 -7.25
CA LEU A 170 -3.20 1.69 -7.34
C LEU A 170 -3.29 2.38 -5.98
N ALA A 171 -2.15 2.80 -5.47
CA ALA A 171 -2.07 3.72 -4.34
C ALA A 171 -2.40 5.14 -4.79
N ILE A 172 -3.27 5.81 -4.02
CA ILE A 172 -3.73 7.16 -4.29
C ILE A 172 -3.46 8.10 -3.13
N ALA A 173 -3.11 9.33 -3.43
CA ALA A 173 -2.89 10.40 -2.46
C ALA A 173 -4.16 11.22 -2.25
N ILE A 174 -4.77 11.09 -1.08
CA ILE A 174 -5.98 11.84 -0.67
C ILE A 174 -5.77 12.68 0.58
N GLY A 175 -4.51 12.88 1.00
CA GLY A 175 -4.16 13.70 2.17
C GLY A 175 -3.82 12.89 3.43
N THR A 176 -3.64 11.59 3.33
CA THR A 176 -2.97 10.79 4.36
C THR A 176 -1.47 11.09 4.36
N SER A 177 -0.77 10.69 5.41
CA SER A 177 0.66 10.95 5.55
C SER A 177 1.37 9.77 6.18
N HIS A 178 2.59 9.49 5.78
CA HIS A 178 3.44 8.47 6.37
C HIS A 178 3.99 8.90 7.74
N GLY A 179 4.37 7.94 8.58
CA GLY A 179 5.00 8.17 9.87
C GLY A 179 4.05 8.40 11.06
N ALA A 180 4.64 8.46 12.25
CA ALA A 180 3.91 8.58 13.51
C ALA A 180 3.41 10.01 13.80
N TYR A 181 4.09 11.03 13.30
CA TYR A 181 3.76 12.45 13.51
C TYR A 181 3.27 13.08 12.21
N LYS A 182 2.00 12.89 11.93
CA LYS A 182 1.42 13.19 10.61
C LYS A 182 1.07 14.66 10.41
N PHE A 183 0.64 15.36 11.47
CA PHE A 183 0.26 16.76 11.40
C PHE A 183 0.80 17.54 12.58
N THR A 184 1.47 18.67 12.31
CA THR A 184 1.84 19.62 13.35
C THR A 184 0.61 20.41 13.82
N ALA A 185 0.67 20.99 15.00
CA ALA A 185 -0.41 21.84 15.52
C ALA A 185 -0.73 23.03 14.60
N ALA A 186 0.23 23.48 13.79
CA ALA A 186 0.06 24.57 12.82
C ALA A 186 -0.76 24.13 11.59
N GLN A 187 -0.77 22.85 11.26
CA GLN A 187 -1.54 22.28 10.16
C GLN A 187 -2.95 21.87 10.55
N CYS A 188 -3.22 21.75 11.87
CA CYS A 188 -4.51 21.38 12.43
C CYS A 188 -5.37 22.60 12.67
N THR A 189 -6.69 22.45 12.50
CA THR A 189 -7.69 23.40 12.98
C THR A 189 -8.18 23.00 14.37
N ARG A 190 -8.74 23.96 15.15
CA ARG A 190 -9.40 23.63 16.42
C ARG A 190 -10.90 23.57 16.20
N ASN A 191 -11.52 22.45 16.59
CA ASN A 191 -12.97 22.34 16.61
C ASN A 191 -13.58 23.18 17.77
N GLU A 192 -14.91 23.21 17.85
CA GLU A 192 -15.66 23.93 18.89
C GLU A 192 -15.30 23.51 20.33
N LYS A 193 -14.76 22.31 20.52
CA LYS A 193 -14.30 21.77 21.81
C LYS A 193 -12.81 22.08 22.09
N GLY A 194 -12.15 22.84 21.19
CA GLY A 194 -10.74 23.20 21.30
C GLY A 194 -9.78 22.06 20.96
N VAL A 195 -10.26 20.93 20.46
CA VAL A 195 -9.44 19.77 20.05
C VAL A 195 -8.83 20.05 18.66
N LEU A 196 -7.56 19.73 18.50
CA LEU A 196 -6.88 19.81 17.21
C LEU A 196 -7.44 18.72 16.26
N VAL A 197 -7.87 19.16 15.08
CA VAL A 197 -8.39 18.29 14.03
C VAL A 197 -7.48 18.41 12.81
N PRO A 198 -6.98 17.29 12.27
CA PRO A 198 -6.17 17.31 11.05
C PRO A 198 -6.97 17.84 9.85
N PRO A 199 -6.31 18.22 8.75
CA PRO A 199 -6.99 18.54 7.50
C PRO A 199 -7.91 17.40 7.07
N PRO A 200 -9.07 17.69 6.46
CA PRO A 200 -9.94 16.65 5.95
C PRO A 200 -9.28 15.91 4.79
N LEU A 201 -9.54 14.61 4.71
CA LEU A 201 -9.12 13.81 3.56
C LEU A 201 -9.95 14.19 2.32
N ARG A 202 -9.37 14.08 1.14
CA ARG A 202 -9.99 14.34 -0.15
C ARG A 202 -10.83 13.13 -0.60
N PHE A 203 -11.93 12.89 0.11
CA PHE A 203 -12.87 11.81 -0.25
C PHE A 203 -13.49 12.00 -1.63
N ASP A 204 -13.59 13.24 -2.10
CA ASP A 204 -14.01 13.56 -3.46
C ASP A 204 -13.09 12.93 -4.53
N VAL A 205 -11.78 12.90 -4.28
CA VAL A 205 -10.81 12.21 -5.14
C VAL A 205 -11.04 10.71 -5.10
N LEU A 206 -11.16 10.10 -3.91
CA LEU A 206 -11.43 8.67 -3.76
C LEU A 206 -12.71 8.23 -4.48
N GLU A 207 -13.81 9.00 -4.29
CA GLU A 207 -15.10 8.72 -4.94
C GLU A 207 -14.99 8.78 -6.46
N GLU A 208 -14.30 9.78 -7.00
CA GLU A 208 -14.13 9.93 -8.45
C GLU A 208 -13.24 8.84 -9.04
N VAL A 209 -12.14 8.48 -8.36
CA VAL A 209 -11.28 7.35 -8.76
C VAL A 209 -12.06 6.04 -8.75
N SER A 210 -12.85 5.78 -7.70
CA SER A 210 -13.68 4.56 -7.60
C SER A 210 -14.74 4.47 -8.72
N LYS A 211 -15.30 5.61 -9.17
CA LYS A 211 -16.22 5.66 -10.30
C LYS A 211 -15.55 5.36 -11.63
N ARG A 212 -14.32 5.84 -11.82
CA ARG A 212 -13.53 5.63 -13.04
C ARG A 212 -12.95 4.23 -13.16
N LEU A 213 -12.60 3.63 -12.03
CA LEU A 213 -12.00 2.29 -11.93
C LEU A 213 -12.91 1.34 -11.15
N PRO A 214 -14.12 1.02 -11.61
CA PRO A 214 -15.06 0.17 -10.87
C PRO A 214 -14.48 -1.24 -10.71
N GLY A 215 -14.39 -1.70 -9.45
CA GLY A 215 -13.85 -3.02 -9.11
C GLY A 215 -12.34 -3.13 -9.12
N PHE A 216 -11.62 -2.06 -9.44
CA PHE A 216 -10.17 -2.03 -9.40
C PHE A 216 -9.68 -1.76 -7.95
N PRO A 217 -8.67 -2.50 -7.46
CA PRO A 217 -8.17 -2.31 -6.11
C PRO A 217 -7.49 -0.95 -5.91
N ILE A 218 -7.98 -0.18 -4.94
CA ILE A 218 -7.39 1.10 -4.52
C ILE A 218 -6.70 0.90 -3.17
N VAL A 219 -5.49 1.42 -3.04
CA VAL A 219 -4.68 1.33 -1.82
C VAL A 219 -4.58 2.71 -1.17
N LEU A 220 -4.67 2.72 0.17
CA LEU A 220 -4.54 3.93 0.96
C LEU A 220 -3.34 3.80 1.91
N HIS A 221 -2.20 4.35 1.50
CA HIS A 221 -1.02 4.47 2.35
C HIS A 221 -1.25 5.47 3.49
N GLY A 222 -0.46 5.36 4.54
CA GLY A 222 -0.53 6.29 5.65
C GLY A 222 -1.80 6.19 6.51
N SER A 223 -2.51 5.05 6.46
CA SER A 223 -3.81 4.86 7.11
C SER A 223 -3.77 4.70 8.63
N SER A 224 -2.62 4.34 9.22
CA SER A 224 -2.51 3.95 10.64
C SER A 224 -2.90 5.04 11.65
N SER A 225 -3.00 6.29 11.24
CA SER A 225 -3.48 7.40 12.09
C SER A 225 -4.74 8.10 11.57
N VAL A 226 -5.40 7.51 10.57
CA VAL A 226 -6.69 8.02 10.09
C VAL A 226 -7.74 7.86 11.20
N PRO A 227 -8.48 8.93 11.58
CA PRO A 227 -9.53 8.84 12.58
C PRO A 227 -10.60 7.80 12.21
N GLN A 228 -11.14 7.09 13.23
CA GLN A 228 -12.11 6.01 13.01
C GLN A 228 -13.38 6.44 12.25
N GLU A 229 -13.76 7.71 12.37
CA GLU A 229 -14.87 8.29 11.60
C GLU A 229 -14.56 8.30 10.10
N PHE A 230 -13.30 8.54 9.70
CA PHE A 230 -12.88 8.52 8.31
C PHE A 230 -12.65 7.10 7.78
N VAL A 231 -12.17 6.19 8.62
CA VAL A 231 -12.05 4.77 8.25
C VAL A 231 -13.39 4.20 7.79
N LYS A 232 -14.50 4.60 8.45
CA LYS A 232 -15.85 4.19 8.05
C LYS A 232 -16.32 4.77 6.71
N MET A 233 -15.68 5.84 6.24
CA MET A 233 -16.01 6.46 4.95
C MET A 233 -15.19 5.88 3.81
N VAL A 234 -14.06 5.24 4.12
CA VAL A 234 -13.18 4.59 3.14
C VAL A 234 -13.65 3.17 2.82
N ASN A 235 -14.30 2.52 3.76
CA ASN A 235 -14.91 1.21 3.61
C ASN A 235 -16.36 1.36 3.10
#